data_592019126ce75d58327c120d687eec26
#
_entry.id   592019126ce75d58327c120d687eec26
#
_cell.length_a   1.000
_cell.length_b   1.000
_cell.length_c   1.000
_cell.angle_alpha   90.00
_cell.angle_beta   90.00
_cell.angle_gamma   90.00
#
_symmetry.space_group_name_H-M   'P 1'
#
loop_
_entity.id
_entity.type
_entity.pdbx_description
1 polymer ?
#
loop_
_entity_poly.entity_id
_entity_poly.type
_entity_poly.pdbx_seq_one_letter_code
_entity_poly.pdbx_strand_id
1 'polypeptide(L)'
;MIRHILAIDDSASMRQILSATLTAAGYEVTLAADGAEGLENALALRFDLVLTDQHMPGKTGLDLISELRGNPAYTATPILVLTTESGESFKAAAREAGATGWIEKPLDPDMLTELVAALAEPDQA
;
A
#
# COMPACT_ATOMS: atom_id res chain seq x y z
N MET A 1 -6.39 10.20 10.51
CA MET A 1 -7.35 9.08 10.49
C MET A 1 -7.44 8.48 9.09
N ILE A 2 -7.37 7.17 8.98
CA ILE A 2 -7.45 6.49 7.69
C ILE A 2 -8.89 6.15 7.38
N ARG A 3 -9.37 6.59 6.22
CA ARG A 3 -10.73 6.29 5.75
C ARG A 3 -10.71 5.60 4.40
N HIS A 4 -9.89 6.08 3.48
CA HIS A 4 -9.87 5.60 2.11
C HIS A 4 -8.51 5.02 1.76
N ILE A 5 -8.51 3.76 1.37
CA ILE A 5 -7.29 2.99 1.09
C ILE A 5 -7.23 2.63 -0.39
N LEU A 6 -6.08 2.85 -1.01
CA LEU A 6 -5.80 2.38 -2.36
C LEU A 6 -5.00 1.08 -2.25
N ALA A 7 -5.54 0.01 -2.80
CA ALA A 7 -4.88 -1.30 -2.78
C ALA A 7 -4.58 -1.75 -4.20
N ILE A 8 -3.31 -1.99 -4.49
CA ILE A 8 -2.82 -2.27 -5.83
C ILE A 8 -2.18 -3.66 -5.84
N ASP A 9 -2.73 -4.57 -6.66
CA ASP A 9 -2.18 -5.92 -6.79
C ASP A 9 -2.62 -6.47 -8.14
N ASP A 10 -1.73 -7.16 -8.86
CA ASP A 10 -2.05 -7.70 -10.15
C ASP A 10 -2.85 -9.01 -10.08
N SER A 11 -2.99 -9.59 -8.89
CA SER A 11 -3.77 -10.79 -8.65
C SER A 11 -5.21 -10.43 -8.29
N ALA A 12 -6.16 -10.90 -9.08
CA ALA A 12 -7.58 -10.68 -8.80
C ALA A 12 -7.99 -11.29 -7.45
N SER A 13 -7.44 -12.46 -7.14
CA SER A 13 -7.71 -13.13 -5.86
C SER A 13 -7.23 -12.29 -4.68
N MET A 14 -6.03 -11.74 -4.80
CA MET A 14 -5.47 -10.91 -3.73
C MET A 14 -6.27 -9.62 -3.58
N ARG A 15 -6.70 -9.01 -4.69
CA ARG A 15 -7.52 -7.81 -4.62
C ARG A 15 -8.82 -8.08 -3.86
N GLN A 16 -9.44 -9.25 -4.08
CA GLN A 16 -10.65 -9.62 -3.35
C GLN A 16 -10.39 -9.77 -1.86
N ILE A 17 -9.27 -10.40 -1.50
CA ILE A 17 -8.90 -10.57 -0.09
C ILE A 17 -8.67 -9.22 0.57
N LEU A 18 -7.92 -8.34 -0.08
CA LEU A 18 -7.64 -7.00 0.44
C LEU A 18 -8.92 -6.20 0.62
N SER A 19 -9.78 -6.22 -0.39
CA SER A 19 -11.05 -5.51 -0.33
C SER A 19 -11.94 -6.02 0.79
N ALA A 20 -12.11 -7.33 0.88
CA ALA A 20 -12.96 -7.94 1.91
C ALA A 20 -12.44 -7.64 3.31
N THR A 21 -11.13 -7.80 3.50
CA THR A 21 -10.50 -7.62 4.81
C THR A 21 -10.63 -6.17 5.28
N LEU A 22 -10.28 -5.23 4.41
CA LEU A 22 -10.26 -3.82 4.78
C LEU A 22 -11.66 -3.22 4.86
N THR A 23 -12.56 -3.64 3.99
CA THR A 23 -13.95 -3.19 4.04
C THR A 23 -14.63 -3.68 5.33
N ALA A 24 -14.37 -4.91 5.72
CA ALA A 24 -14.90 -5.46 6.96
C ALA A 24 -14.39 -4.71 8.19
N ALA A 25 -13.20 -4.12 8.08
CA ALA A 25 -12.62 -3.31 9.16
C ALA A 25 -13.13 -1.87 9.16
N GLY A 26 -13.97 -1.50 8.21
CA GLY A 26 -14.61 -0.18 8.20
C GLY A 26 -14.00 0.83 7.24
N TYR A 27 -13.07 0.43 6.39
CA TYR A 27 -12.42 1.35 5.45
C TYR A 27 -13.09 1.32 4.08
N GLU A 28 -13.01 2.42 3.35
CA GLU A 28 -13.35 2.45 1.94
C GLU A 28 -12.13 2.03 1.14
N VAL A 29 -12.30 1.15 0.17
CA VAL A 29 -11.19 0.58 -0.59
C VAL A 29 -11.38 0.80 -2.08
N THR A 30 -10.34 1.35 -2.73
CA THR A 30 -10.27 1.43 -4.18
C THR A 30 -9.19 0.46 -4.63
N LEU A 31 -9.49 -0.36 -5.62
CA LEU A 31 -8.57 -1.38 -6.12
C LEU A 31 -7.96 -0.96 -7.45
N ALA A 32 -6.72 -1.34 -7.67
CA ALA A 32 -6.04 -1.15 -8.94
C ALA A 32 -5.31 -2.44 -9.30
N ALA A 33 -5.24 -2.76 -10.58
CA ALA A 33 -4.67 -4.02 -11.05
C ALA A 33 -3.17 -3.93 -11.36
N ASP A 34 -2.64 -2.73 -11.49
CA ASP A 34 -1.20 -2.53 -11.74
C ASP A 34 -0.76 -1.14 -11.28
N GLY A 35 0.53 -0.90 -11.39
CA GLY A 35 1.11 0.36 -10.91
C GLY A 35 0.64 1.58 -11.68
N ALA A 36 0.42 1.44 -12.98
CA ALA A 36 -0.06 2.56 -13.80
C ALA A 36 -1.46 2.98 -13.39
N GLU A 37 -2.35 2.01 -13.21
CA GLU A 37 -3.71 2.27 -12.74
C GLU A 37 -3.69 2.83 -11.32
N GLY A 38 -2.81 2.29 -10.48
CA GLY A 38 -2.65 2.78 -9.10
C GLY A 38 -2.23 4.24 -9.07
N LEU A 39 -1.27 4.61 -9.88
CA LEU A 39 -0.82 6.00 -9.97
C LEU A 39 -1.94 6.90 -10.48
N GLU A 40 -2.66 6.46 -11.51
CA GLU A 40 -3.78 7.20 -12.07
C GLU A 40 -4.85 7.48 -11.01
N ASN A 41 -5.20 6.45 -10.24
CA ASN A 41 -6.17 6.60 -9.14
C ASN A 41 -5.65 7.54 -8.05
N ALA A 42 -4.37 7.43 -7.70
CA ALA A 42 -3.79 8.26 -6.66
C ALA A 42 -3.75 9.75 -7.06
N LEU A 43 -3.64 10.03 -8.35
CA LEU A 43 -3.65 11.41 -8.85
C LEU A 43 -5.07 11.96 -8.98
N ALA A 44 -6.04 11.09 -9.22
CA ALA A 44 -7.43 11.50 -9.39
C ALA A 44 -8.18 11.66 -8.06
N LEU A 45 -7.82 10.86 -7.06
CA LEU A 45 -8.47 10.86 -5.75
C LEU A 45 -7.44 10.96 -4.64
N ARG A 46 -7.89 11.35 -3.45
CA ARG A 46 -7.02 11.40 -2.28
C ARG A 46 -7.18 10.12 -1.46
N PHE A 47 -6.05 9.49 -1.14
CA PHE A 47 -6.06 8.30 -0.29
C PHE A 47 -5.29 8.56 1.00
N ASP A 48 -5.70 7.90 2.06
CA ASP A 48 -5.08 8.05 3.38
C ASP A 48 -4.03 6.98 3.64
N LEU A 49 -4.08 5.90 2.86
CA LEU A 49 -3.12 4.80 2.93
C LEU A 49 -3.03 4.16 1.55
N VAL A 50 -1.83 3.79 1.15
CA VAL A 50 -1.61 3.05 -0.10
C VAL A 50 -0.94 1.73 0.22
N LEU A 51 -1.52 0.64 -0.31
CA LEU A 51 -0.92 -0.69 -0.25
C LEU A 51 -0.62 -1.10 -1.68
N THR A 52 0.59 -1.53 -1.95
CA THR A 52 0.95 -1.97 -3.30
C THR A 52 1.75 -3.26 -3.27
N ASP A 53 1.44 -4.16 -4.20
CA ASP A 53 2.26 -5.32 -4.45
C ASP A 53 3.59 -4.85 -5.05
N GLN A 54 4.66 -5.58 -4.81
CA GLN A 54 5.95 -5.25 -5.41
C GLN A 54 6.06 -5.78 -6.83
N HIS A 55 5.63 -7.01 -7.04
CA HIS A 55 5.82 -7.66 -8.33
C HIS A 55 4.60 -7.51 -9.22
N MET A 56 4.65 -6.53 -10.11
CA MET A 56 3.59 -6.23 -11.07
C MET A 56 4.20 -5.99 -12.44
N PRO A 57 3.46 -6.30 -13.53
CA PRO A 57 3.94 -5.99 -14.88
C PRO A 57 4.20 -4.47 -15.02
N GLY A 58 5.28 -4.13 -15.69
CA GLY A 58 5.63 -2.74 -15.91
C GLY A 58 6.22 -2.10 -14.67
N LYS A 59 5.46 -1.24 -14.02
CA LYS A 59 5.91 -0.50 -12.85
C LYS A 59 5.86 -1.38 -11.60
N THR A 60 6.99 -1.48 -10.86
CA THR A 60 7.01 -2.21 -9.58
C THR A 60 6.41 -1.38 -8.47
N GLY A 61 6.14 -2.03 -7.33
CA GLY A 61 5.64 -1.32 -6.15
C GLY A 61 6.58 -0.21 -5.70
N LEU A 62 7.89 -0.48 -5.67
CA LEU A 62 8.86 0.54 -5.27
C LEU A 62 8.94 1.68 -6.26
N ASP A 63 8.79 1.41 -7.56
CA ASP A 63 8.72 2.47 -8.57
C ASP A 63 7.55 3.39 -8.30
N LEU A 64 6.39 2.80 -8.02
CA LEU A 64 5.18 3.57 -7.72
C LEU A 64 5.36 4.42 -6.47
N ILE A 65 5.93 3.83 -5.41
CA ILE A 65 6.16 4.54 -4.16
C ILE A 65 7.06 5.75 -4.39
N SER A 66 8.14 5.55 -5.14
CA SER A 66 9.07 6.63 -5.46
C SER A 66 8.37 7.78 -6.17
N GLU A 67 7.52 7.45 -7.14
CA GLU A 67 6.75 8.47 -7.86
C GLU A 67 5.78 9.20 -6.96
N LEU A 68 5.08 8.47 -6.09
CA LEU A 68 4.13 9.10 -5.16
C LEU A 68 4.83 10.02 -4.17
N ARG A 69 6.03 9.64 -3.72
CA ARG A 69 6.78 10.49 -2.80
C ARG A 69 7.24 11.80 -3.44
N GLY A 70 7.30 11.86 -4.76
CA GLY A 70 7.56 13.10 -5.46
C GLY A 70 6.35 14.02 -5.53
N ASN A 71 5.18 13.55 -5.11
CA ASN A 71 3.95 14.33 -5.12
C ASN A 71 3.69 14.89 -3.71
N PRO A 72 3.58 16.24 -3.55
CA PRO A 72 3.35 16.84 -2.24
C PRO A 72 2.11 16.30 -1.51
N ALA A 73 1.09 15.85 -2.24
CA ALA A 73 -0.12 15.31 -1.64
C ALA A 73 0.14 14.01 -0.88
N TYR A 74 1.23 13.30 -1.20
CA TYR A 74 1.53 11.99 -0.60
C TYR A 74 2.77 12.00 0.28
N THR A 75 3.30 13.15 0.63
CA THR A 75 4.51 13.24 1.44
C THR A 75 4.37 12.55 2.81
N ALA A 76 3.22 12.68 3.44
CA ALA A 76 2.98 12.14 4.77
C ALA A 76 2.09 10.89 4.79
N THR A 77 1.60 10.46 3.64
CA THR A 77 0.70 9.31 3.55
C THR A 77 1.44 8.01 3.78
N PRO A 78 0.95 7.13 4.67
CA PRO A 78 1.56 5.81 4.83
C PRO A 78 1.44 5.02 3.52
N ILE A 79 2.55 4.42 3.09
CA ILE A 79 2.59 3.58 1.91
C ILE A 79 3.30 2.28 2.28
N LEU A 80 2.60 1.16 2.11
CA LEU A 80 3.10 -0.16 2.46
C LEU A 80 3.26 -1.01 1.19
N VAL A 81 4.32 -1.81 1.14
CA VAL A 81 4.54 -2.71 0.01
C VAL A 81 4.38 -4.16 0.47
N LEU A 82 3.64 -4.96 -0.32
CA LEU A 82 3.49 -6.39 -0.09
C LEU A 82 4.49 -7.11 -0.97
N THR A 83 5.25 -8.05 -0.39
CA THR A 83 6.36 -8.65 -1.11
C THR A 83 6.68 -10.06 -0.61
N THR A 84 7.21 -10.88 -1.51
CA THR A 84 7.79 -12.17 -1.13
C THR A 84 9.27 -12.03 -0.79
N GLU A 85 9.84 -10.84 -0.99
CA GLU A 85 11.23 -10.57 -0.67
C GLU A 85 11.40 -10.15 0.77
N SER A 86 12.46 -10.63 1.41
CA SER A 86 12.72 -10.32 2.82
C SER A 86 14.18 -9.95 3.09
N GLY A 87 15.01 -9.92 2.06
CA GLY A 87 16.45 -9.65 2.22
C GLY A 87 16.74 -8.19 2.53
N GLU A 88 17.94 -7.94 3.07
CA GLU A 88 18.35 -6.59 3.44
C GLU A 88 18.44 -5.65 2.22
N SER A 89 18.79 -6.20 1.05
CA SER A 89 18.82 -5.40 -0.19
C SER A 89 17.45 -4.81 -0.49
N PHE A 90 16.41 -5.64 -0.39
CA PHE A 90 15.04 -5.17 -0.65
C PHE A 90 14.62 -4.14 0.39
N LYS A 91 14.91 -4.41 1.65
CA LYS A 91 14.53 -3.50 2.75
C LYS A 91 15.19 -2.14 2.59
N ALA A 92 16.46 -2.12 2.21
CA ALA A 92 17.18 -0.88 1.94
C ALA A 92 16.55 -0.12 0.77
N ALA A 93 16.23 -0.83 -0.31
CA ALA A 93 15.60 -0.23 -1.48
C ALA A 93 14.21 0.32 -1.15
N ALA A 94 13.45 -0.38 -0.31
CA ALA A 94 12.14 0.07 0.11
C ALA A 94 12.22 1.36 0.93
N ARG A 95 13.15 1.44 1.87
CA ARG A 95 13.38 2.66 2.65
C ARG A 95 13.79 3.82 1.74
N GLU A 96 14.66 3.55 0.80
CA GLU A 96 15.15 4.57 -0.13
C GLU A 96 14.04 5.09 -1.03
N ALA A 97 13.13 4.21 -1.45
CA ALA A 97 11.97 4.60 -2.26
C ALA A 97 10.97 5.42 -1.45
N GLY A 98 11.01 5.34 -0.13
CA GLY A 98 10.10 6.07 0.74
C GLY A 98 8.94 5.25 1.29
N ALA A 99 9.04 3.92 1.26
CA ALA A 99 8.02 3.06 1.84
C ALA A 99 7.95 3.26 3.34
N THR A 100 6.73 3.31 3.89
CA THR A 100 6.52 3.38 5.33
C THR A 100 6.88 2.05 5.98
N GLY A 101 6.60 0.95 5.28
CA GLY A 101 6.93 -0.37 5.73
C GLY A 101 6.66 -1.40 4.65
N TRP A 102 6.84 -2.65 5.00
CA TRP A 102 6.58 -3.76 4.09
C TRP A 102 5.88 -4.89 4.83
N ILE A 103 5.11 -5.69 4.07
CA ILE A 103 4.38 -6.84 4.57
C ILE A 103 4.83 -8.04 3.75
N GLU A 104 5.33 -9.07 4.40
CA GLU A 104 5.76 -10.28 3.70
C GLU A 104 4.57 -11.17 3.36
N LYS A 105 4.57 -11.73 2.16
CA LYS A 105 3.58 -12.72 1.77
C LYS A 105 4.01 -14.09 2.30
N PRO A 106 3.06 -14.97 2.65
CA PRO A 106 1.61 -14.84 2.45
C PRO A 106 0.98 -13.86 3.42
N LEU A 107 -0.03 -13.16 2.95
CA LEU A 107 -0.73 -12.14 3.73
C LEU A 107 -1.54 -12.79 4.85
N ASP A 108 -1.37 -12.25 6.05
CA ASP A 108 -2.23 -12.58 7.20
C ASP A 108 -3.24 -11.45 7.35
N PRO A 109 -4.53 -11.69 7.08
CA PRO A 109 -5.55 -10.63 7.17
C PRO A 109 -5.64 -9.97 8.54
N ASP A 110 -5.47 -10.75 9.60
CA ASP A 110 -5.52 -10.19 10.97
C ASP A 110 -4.36 -9.26 11.23
N MET A 111 -3.16 -9.64 10.77
CA MET A 111 -1.98 -8.80 10.92
C MET A 111 -2.12 -7.51 10.10
N LEU A 112 -2.69 -7.61 8.90
CA LEU A 112 -2.94 -6.43 8.07
C LEU A 112 -3.88 -5.46 8.78
N THR A 113 -4.98 -5.98 9.33
CA THR A 113 -5.96 -5.15 10.03
C THR A 113 -5.34 -4.45 11.23
N GLU A 114 -4.53 -5.18 12.00
CA GLU A 114 -3.83 -4.61 13.16
C GLU A 114 -2.86 -3.52 12.75
N LEU A 115 -2.11 -3.74 11.68
CA LEU A 115 -1.15 -2.77 11.20
C LEU A 115 -1.83 -1.50 10.72
N VAL A 116 -2.90 -1.63 9.96
CA VAL A 116 -3.64 -0.47 9.47
C VAL A 116 -4.25 0.30 10.65
N ALA A 117 -4.78 -0.41 11.64
CA ALA A 117 -5.33 0.24 12.83
C ALA A 117 -4.25 1.03 13.58
N ALA A 118 -3.05 0.47 13.67
CA ALA A 118 -1.94 1.16 14.33
C ALA A 118 -1.54 2.44 13.58
N LEU A 119 -1.54 2.39 12.24
CA LEU A 119 -1.23 3.56 11.43
C LEU A 119 -2.35 4.60 11.46
N ALA A 120 -3.58 4.16 11.71
CA ALA A 120 -4.74 5.05 11.74
C ALA A 120 -4.87 5.80 13.07
N GLU A 121 -4.18 5.35 14.13
CA GLU A 121 -4.27 6.00 15.43
C GLU A 121 -3.66 7.39 15.39
N PRO A 122 -4.27 8.34 16.10
CA PRO A 122 -3.68 9.68 16.21
C PRO A 122 -2.29 9.59 16.84
N ASP A 123 -1.43 10.52 16.46
CA ASP A 123 -0.10 10.62 17.06
C ASP A 123 -0.22 10.82 18.56
N GLN A 124 0.51 10.02 19.32
CA GLN A 124 0.49 10.05 20.78
C GLN A 124 1.55 10.96 21.38
N ALA A 125 2.37 11.54 20.54
CA ALA A 125 3.47 12.39 20.99
C ALA A 125 3.02 13.58 21.81
#